data_5a236f7034c3a7fb4ec6d809990e2552
#
_entry.id   5a236f7034c3a7fb4ec6d809990e2552
#
_cell.length_a   1.000
_cell.length_b   1.000
_cell.length_c   1.000
_cell.angle_alpha   90.00
_cell.angle_beta   90.00
_cell.angle_gamma   90.00
#
_symmetry.space_group_name_H-M   'P 1'
#
loop_
_entity.id
_entity.type
_entity.pdbx_description
1 polymer ?
#
loop_
_entity_poly.entity_id
_entity_poly.type
_entity_poly.pdbx_seq_one_letter_code
_entity_poly.pdbx_strand_id
1 'polypeptide(L)'
;MKWLSRCNIPVLFFVFLVGLTAVSKTAFSIDSPRSQPADASQKQIQSLLSAPLPGKMAPEEAAAFYKPDSLYQYIDGGADVYLLYDFRALLHQNFKSGGAEVTADVYDMGKREDAYGMYAAERSSKYKFLPIGVEGYRSKGILNFVQDHYYVKLQATGANADALLDPLARTVSERIGGARTRPALLQKLPPEHKVEHSDQYVRKDPMGHAFLAPAYVATYSWGSQEGKLLVSVAADAAAAKARLDQLAKHLKQTGTCADAKELGEGGIRGKNSFEGSWIARTQGRYVVALINPPEDGGGILKMTATALQQ
;
A
#
# COMPACT_ATOMS: atom_id res chain seq x y z
N MET A 1 30.98 11.54 -33.70
CA MET A 1 30.61 12.80 -34.39
C MET A 1 29.79 13.62 -33.41
N LYS A 2 30.28 14.84 -33.14
CA LYS A 2 29.73 15.84 -32.21
C LYS A 2 28.40 16.40 -32.70
N TRP A 3 27.45 16.71 -31.82
CA TRP A 3 26.65 17.94 -31.88
C TRP A 3 26.14 18.30 -30.49
N LEU A 4 26.77 19.36 -29.97
CA LEU A 4 26.30 20.20 -28.85
C LEU A 4 25.43 21.32 -29.47
N SER A 5 24.32 21.66 -28.83
CA SER A 5 23.75 22.99 -29.01
C SER A 5 23.15 23.45 -27.66
N ARG A 6 23.77 24.50 -27.15
CA ARG A 6 23.40 25.31 -25.99
C ARG A 6 22.22 26.21 -26.37
N CYS A 7 21.24 26.35 -25.46
CA CYS A 7 20.30 27.46 -25.51
C CYS A 7 20.50 28.29 -24.21
N ASN A 8 21.02 29.51 -24.42
CA ASN A 8 21.12 30.60 -23.44
C ASN A 8 19.77 31.33 -23.39
N ILE A 9 19.25 31.58 -22.19
CA ILE A 9 18.15 32.53 -21.92
C ILE A 9 18.67 33.57 -20.91
N PRO A 10 18.56 34.86 -21.18
CA PRO A 10 19.13 35.91 -20.34
C PRO A 10 18.23 36.23 -19.13
N VAL A 11 18.90 36.43 -17.98
CA VAL A 11 18.32 36.89 -16.73
C VAL A 11 18.05 38.39 -16.81
N LEU A 12 16.80 38.80 -16.67
CA LEU A 12 16.41 40.22 -16.52
C LEU A 12 16.39 40.58 -15.03
N PHE A 13 17.30 41.48 -14.64
CA PHE A 13 17.31 42.14 -13.32
C PHE A 13 16.23 43.21 -13.27
N PHE A 14 15.27 43.11 -12.36
CA PHE A 14 14.41 44.22 -11.97
C PHE A 14 14.87 44.75 -10.60
N VAL A 15 15.38 45.97 -10.60
CA VAL A 15 15.67 46.75 -9.42
C VAL A 15 14.37 47.43 -8.96
N PHE A 16 13.88 47.12 -7.77
CA PHE A 16 12.80 47.88 -7.13
C PHE A 16 13.34 48.70 -5.92
N LEU A 17 13.05 49.97 -6.02
CA LEU A 17 13.42 51.04 -5.09
C LEU A 17 12.70 50.89 -3.74
N VAL A 18 13.45 51.02 -2.65
CA VAL A 18 12.96 50.93 -1.27
C VAL A 18 12.27 52.23 -0.85
N GLY A 19 11.00 52.12 -0.57
CA GLY A 19 10.25 53.17 0.18
C GLY A 19 10.19 52.83 1.67
N LEU A 20 10.82 53.64 2.50
CA LEU A 20 10.88 53.51 3.95
C LEU A 20 9.59 54.08 4.57
N THR A 21 8.66 53.20 5.06
CA THR A 21 7.59 53.63 5.98
C THR A 21 7.76 52.93 7.32
N ALA A 22 7.88 53.72 8.37
CA ALA A 22 7.96 53.24 9.74
C ALA A 22 6.64 52.62 10.16
N VAL A 23 6.66 51.33 10.53
CA VAL A 23 5.53 50.64 11.14
C VAL A 23 5.89 50.25 12.57
N SER A 24 5.04 50.68 13.46
CA SER A 24 5.01 50.49 14.91
C SER A 24 5.23 49.01 15.32
N LYS A 25 6.13 48.76 16.27
CA LYS A 25 6.37 47.45 16.88
C LYS A 25 5.22 47.13 17.84
N THR A 26 4.23 46.38 17.37
CA THR A 26 3.41 45.54 18.25
C THR A 26 4.14 44.23 18.45
N ALA A 27 4.53 43.96 19.71
CA ALA A 27 5.12 42.67 20.10
C ALA A 27 4.05 41.57 19.93
N PHE A 28 4.18 40.80 18.87
CA PHE A 28 3.45 39.55 18.75
C PHE A 28 4.20 38.50 19.58
N SER A 29 3.56 38.07 20.68
CA SER A 29 4.03 36.92 21.45
C SER A 29 3.98 35.68 20.55
N ILE A 30 5.14 35.22 20.13
CA ILE A 30 5.24 33.93 19.40
C ILE A 30 5.01 32.84 20.46
N ASP A 31 3.77 32.37 20.54
CA ASP A 31 3.49 31.09 21.22
C ASP A 31 4.40 30.03 20.59
N SER A 32 5.26 29.45 21.43
CA SER A 32 6.10 28.34 21.07
C SER A 32 5.22 27.22 20.45
N PRO A 33 5.58 26.66 19.29
CA PRO A 33 4.80 25.56 18.73
C PRO A 33 4.76 24.46 19.77
N ARG A 34 3.54 24.08 20.22
CA ARG A 34 3.27 22.89 21.03
C ARG A 34 4.04 21.73 20.43
N SER A 35 4.96 21.14 21.20
CA SER A 35 5.63 19.91 20.87
C SER A 35 4.58 18.84 20.52
N GLN A 36 4.54 18.45 19.29
CA GLN A 36 3.46 17.72 18.65
C GLN A 36 3.61 16.20 18.80
N PRO A 37 2.54 15.42 18.54
CA PRO A 37 2.46 13.96 18.70
C PRO A 37 3.52 13.15 17.94
N ALA A 38 4.38 13.76 17.13
CA ALA A 38 5.52 13.14 16.48
C ALA A 38 6.49 12.44 17.45
N ASP A 39 6.66 12.97 18.67
CA ASP A 39 7.58 12.37 19.66
C ASP A 39 7.01 11.08 20.27
N ALA A 40 5.70 10.99 20.45
CA ALA A 40 5.03 9.79 20.98
C ALA A 40 5.05 8.64 19.95
N SER A 41 4.75 8.93 18.68
CA SER A 41 4.80 7.95 17.59
C SER A 41 6.23 7.44 17.35
N GLN A 42 7.21 8.33 17.38
CA GLN A 42 8.61 7.96 17.26
C GLN A 42 9.08 7.06 18.40
N LYS A 43 8.72 7.36 19.65
CA LYS A 43 9.02 6.50 20.80
C LYS A 43 8.34 5.14 20.69
N GLN A 44 7.11 5.10 20.23
CA GLN A 44 6.37 3.85 20.04
C GLN A 44 7.07 2.95 19.01
N ILE A 45 7.37 3.46 17.81
CA ILE A 45 8.05 2.67 16.76
C ILE A 45 9.45 2.24 17.22
N GLN A 46 10.19 3.10 17.96
CA GLN A 46 11.51 2.79 18.50
C GLN A 46 11.45 1.65 19.52
N SER A 47 10.40 1.56 20.33
CA SER A 47 10.22 0.49 21.30
C SER A 47 10.14 -0.91 20.68
N LEU A 48 9.72 -0.99 19.40
CA LEU A 48 9.61 -2.25 18.68
C LEU A 48 10.97 -2.95 18.47
N LEU A 49 12.05 -2.17 18.37
CA LEU A 49 13.42 -2.65 18.18
C LEU A 49 14.31 -2.46 19.42
N SER A 50 13.73 -2.13 20.58
CA SER A 50 14.50 -1.95 21.84
C SER A 50 15.06 -3.28 22.36
N ALA A 51 16.17 -3.19 23.11
CA ALA A 51 16.73 -4.36 23.81
C ALA A 51 15.79 -4.87 24.93
N PRO A 52 15.81 -6.17 25.30
CA PRO A 52 16.64 -7.23 24.70
C PRO A 52 16.06 -7.76 23.38
N LEU A 53 16.95 -8.12 22.45
CA LEU A 53 16.61 -8.75 21.18
C LEU A 53 17.18 -10.17 21.09
N PRO A 54 16.58 -11.07 20.30
CA PRO A 54 17.08 -12.44 20.10
C PRO A 54 18.52 -12.46 19.59
N GLY A 55 19.25 -13.56 19.83
CA GLY A 55 20.59 -13.74 19.31
C GLY A 55 21.63 -12.75 19.86
N LYS A 56 21.35 -12.11 21.00
CA LYS A 56 22.22 -11.07 21.59
C LYS A 56 22.56 -9.95 20.61
N MET A 57 21.62 -9.62 19.73
CA MET A 57 21.78 -8.52 18.77
C MET A 57 22.02 -7.20 19.52
N ALA A 58 23.06 -6.48 19.14
CA ALA A 58 23.39 -5.16 19.63
C ALA A 58 23.30 -4.14 18.48
N PRO A 59 22.74 -2.94 18.70
CA PRO A 59 22.77 -1.88 17.70
C PRO A 59 24.20 -1.58 17.26
N GLU A 60 24.42 -1.43 15.97
CA GLU A 60 25.72 -1.02 15.43
C GLU A 60 25.92 0.49 15.54
N GLU A 61 24.84 1.22 15.36
CA GLU A 61 24.79 2.68 15.42
C GLU A 61 23.45 3.15 15.97
N ALA A 62 23.26 4.44 16.12
CA ALA A 62 21.97 5.01 16.51
C ALA A 62 20.91 4.75 15.42
N ALA A 63 19.68 4.49 15.84
CA ALA A 63 18.57 4.31 14.93
C ALA A 63 18.33 5.56 14.07
N ALA A 64 18.12 5.38 12.78
CA ALA A 64 17.75 6.44 11.86
C ALA A 64 16.23 6.49 11.68
N PHE A 65 15.69 7.72 11.59
CA PHE A 65 14.28 7.95 11.36
C PHE A 65 14.08 8.76 10.10
N TYR A 66 13.15 8.30 9.25
CA TYR A 66 12.77 8.99 8.04
C TYR A 66 11.27 9.30 8.06
N LYS A 67 10.94 10.51 7.61
CA LYS A 67 9.57 11.00 7.42
C LYS A 67 9.25 11.09 5.93
N PRO A 68 8.01 11.43 5.53
CA PRO A 68 7.65 11.52 4.12
C PRO A 68 8.58 12.42 3.27
N ASP A 69 9.07 13.51 3.85
CA ASP A 69 9.97 14.48 3.20
C ASP A 69 11.43 14.03 3.12
N SER A 70 11.83 13.02 3.86
CA SER A 70 13.20 12.50 3.94
C SER A 70 13.37 11.05 3.52
N LEU A 71 12.27 10.31 3.25
CA LEU A 71 12.31 8.88 2.92
C LEU A 71 13.19 8.58 1.69
N TYR A 72 13.19 9.45 0.68
CA TYR A 72 14.02 9.32 -0.51
C TYR A 72 15.53 9.32 -0.23
N GLN A 73 15.97 9.85 0.92
CA GLN A 73 17.39 9.79 1.32
C GLN A 73 17.83 8.37 1.68
N TYR A 74 16.89 7.49 1.99
CA TYR A 74 17.15 6.10 2.35
C TYR A 74 16.85 5.12 1.21
N ILE A 75 15.67 5.23 0.58
CA ILE A 75 15.23 4.25 -0.44
C ILE A 75 15.15 4.83 -1.86
N ASP A 76 15.71 6.03 -2.06
CA ASP A 76 15.80 6.70 -3.37
C ASP A 76 14.46 6.67 -4.15
N GLY A 77 14.45 6.33 -5.43
CA GLY A 77 13.25 6.27 -6.25
C GLY A 77 12.14 5.31 -5.76
N GLY A 78 12.46 4.41 -4.84
CA GLY A 78 11.46 3.55 -4.19
C GLY A 78 10.48 4.28 -3.26
N ALA A 79 10.82 5.50 -2.81
CA ALA A 79 10.00 6.27 -1.87
C ALA A 79 8.60 6.57 -2.39
N ASP A 80 8.43 6.82 -3.69
CA ASP A 80 7.16 7.20 -4.30
C ASP A 80 6.05 6.17 -4.04
N VAL A 81 6.38 4.88 -4.06
CA VAL A 81 5.40 3.82 -3.80
C VAL A 81 4.92 3.86 -2.35
N TYR A 82 5.83 4.06 -1.39
CA TYR A 82 5.47 4.18 0.02
C TYR A 82 4.62 5.43 0.30
N LEU A 83 4.99 6.57 -0.29
CA LEU A 83 4.23 7.82 -0.20
C LEU A 83 2.82 7.67 -0.79
N LEU A 84 2.66 6.86 -1.83
CA LEU A 84 1.37 6.52 -2.40
C LEU A 84 0.44 5.85 -1.39
N TYR A 85 0.99 5.05 -0.44
CA TYR A 85 0.27 4.37 0.63
C TYR A 85 0.27 5.15 1.96
N ASP A 86 0.35 6.48 1.91
CA ASP A 86 0.23 7.37 3.09
C ASP A 86 1.26 7.09 4.20
N PHE A 87 2.48 6.71 3.80
CA PHE A 87 3.62 6.48 4.66
C PHE A 87 3.79 7.61 5.70
N ARG A 88 4.05 7.25 6.96
CA ARG A 88 4.17 8.19 8.08
C ARG A 88 5.59 8.30 8.61
N ALA A 89 6.23 7.17 8.84
CA ALA A 89 7.59 7.11 9.37
C ALA A 89 8.26 5.78 9.07
N LEU A 90 9.58 5.81 8.99
CA LEU A 90 10.44 4.63 8.98
C LEU A 90 11.43 4.72 10.15
N LEU A 91 11.51 3.64 10.92
CA LEU A 91 12.62 3.34 11.80
C LEU A 91 13.55 2.36 11.10
N HIS A 92 14.78 2.78 10.85
CA HIS A 92 15.88 1.97 10.33
C HIS A 92 16.89 1.69 11.43
N GLN A 93 17.29 0.42 11.60
CA GLN A 93 18.30 0.04 12.59
C GLN A 93 19.13 -1.14 12.11
N ASN A 94 20.45 -0.98 12.17
CA ASN A 94 21.43 -2.04 11.97
C ASN A 94 21.84 -2.66 13.29
N PHE A 95 21.99 -3.98 13.27
CA PHE A 95 22.42 -4.79 14.42
C PHE A 95 23.56 -5.72 14.04
N LYS A 96 24.43 -5.99 15.02
CA LYS A 96 25.42 -7.07 14.96
C LYS A 96 25.09 -8.18 15.95
N SER A 97 25.35 -9.43 15.54
CA SER A 97 25.25 -10.61 16.38
C SER A 97 26.33 -11.62 15.96
N GLY A 98 27.43 -11.66 16.69
CA GLY A 98 28.61 -12.45 16.28
C GLY A 98 29.12 -12.01 14.92
N GLY A 99 29.17 -12.95 13.94
CA GLY A 99 29.60 -12.66 12.56
C GLY A 99 28.42 -12.33 11.61
N ALA A 100 27.22 -12.09 12.15
CA ALA A 100 26.05 -11.73 11.39
C ALA A 100 25.73 -10.25 11.53
N GLU A 101 25.21 -9.66 10.44
CA GLU A 101 24.61 -8.32 10.40
C GLU A 101 23.12 -8.45 10.10
N VAL A 102 22.31 -7.70 10.80
CA VAL A 102 20.84 -7.70 10.61
C VAL A 102 20.36 -6.26 10.48
N THR A 103 19.65 -5.97 9.40
CA THR A 103 18.96 -4.70 9.18
C THR A 103 17.48 -4.90 9.46
N ALA A 104 16.90 -4.01 10.24
CA ALA A 104 15.46 -3.97 10.52
C ALA A 104 14.89 -2.61 10.13
N ASP A 105 13.93 -2.63 9.21
CA ASP A 105 13.14 -1.48 8.76
C ASP A 105 11.70 -1.66 9.22
N VAL A 106 11.21 -0.73 10.02
CA VAL A 106 9.81 -0.71 10.47
C VAL A 106 9.13 0.52 9.88
N TYR A 107 8.24 0.28 8.92
CA TYR A 107 7.46 1.31 8.24
C TYR A 107 6.10 1.47 8.95
N ASP A 108 5.82 2.65 9.47
CA ASP A 108 4.49 3.08 9.89
C ASP A 108 3.75 3.64 8.67
N MET A 109 2.70 2.94 8.25
CA MET A 109 1.87 3.31 7.09
C MET A 109 0.57 4.01 7.53
N GLY A 110 0.41 4.33 8.81
CA GLY A 110 -0.74 5.04 9.36
C GLY A 110 -2.05 4.26 9.41
N LYS A 111 -2.31 3.38 8.44
CA LYS A 111 -3.53 2.55 8.36
C LYS A 111 -3.20 1.12 7.99
N ARG A 112 -4.04 0.19 8.46
CA ARG A 112 -3.92 -1.24 8.18
C ARG A 112 -4.03 -1.56 6.69
N GLU A 113 -4.94 -0.87 6.00
CA GLU A 113 -5.13 -1.01 4.55
C GLU A 113 -3.88 -0.60 3.79
N ASP A 114 -3.26 0.52 4.17
CA ASP A 114 -2.07 1.05 3.52
C ASP A 114 -0.84 0.16 3.78
N ALA A 115 -0.66 -0.31 5.02
CA ALA A 115 0.40 -1.28 5.35
C ALA A 115 0.24 -2.59 4.57
N TYR A 116 -0.99 -3.13 4.53
CA TYR A 116 -1.25 -4.35 3.77
C TYR A 116 -1.08 -4.14 2.26
N GLY A 117 -1.50 -3.00 1.74
CA GLY A 117 -1.34 -2.64 0.33
C GLY A 117 0.12 -2.54 -0.08
N MET A 118 0.95 -1.87 0.74
CA MET A 118 2.39 -1.76 0.49
C MET A 118 3.09 -3.13 0.56
N TYR A 119 2.80 -3.92 1.60
CA TYR A 119 3.28 -5.30 1.73
C TYR A 119 2.89 -6.15 0.52
N ALA A 120 1.62 -6.08 0.09
CA ALA A 120 1.10 -6.85 -1.03
C ALA A 120 1.70 -6.43 -2.38
N ALA A 121 2.10 -5.16 -2.52
CA ALA A 121 2.77 -4.67 -3.73
C ALA A 121 4.20 -5.21 -3.88
N GLU A 122 4.88 -5.53 -2.78
CA GLU A 122 6.25 -6.05 -2.79
C GLU A 122 6.33 -7.59 -2.73
N ARG A 123 5.30 -8.28 -2.27
CA ARG A 123 5.33 -9.73 -2.14
C ARG A 123 5.32 -10.44 -3.50
N SER A 124 5.98 -11.58 -3.56
CA SER A 124 5.99 -12.47 -4.73
C SER A 124 5.42 -13.84 -4.38
N SER A 125 4.64 -14.44 -5.26
CA SER A 125 4.14 -15.83 -5.13
C SER A 125 5.26 -16.88 -5.04
N LYS A 126 6.50 -16.51 -5.40
CA LYS A 126 7.68 -17.37 -5.32
C LYS A 126 8.28 -17.46 -3.91
N TYR A 127 7.89 -16.59 -3.00
CA TYR A 127 8.37 -16.58 -1.63
C TYR A 127 7.66 -17.64 -0.78
N LYS A 128 8.33 -18.07 0.29
CA LYS A 128 7.71 -18.92 1.31
C LYS A 128 6.93 -18.05 2.27
N PHE A 129 5.62 -18.24 2.33
CA PHE A 129 4.75 -17.52 3.26
C PHE A 129 4.83 -18.08 4.68
N LEU A 130 4.66 -17.20 5.66
CA LEU A 130 4.79 -17.50 7.10
C LEU A 130 3.62 -16.89 7.87
N PRO A 131 3.13 -17.55 8.93
CA PRO A 131 2.09 -17.03 9.82
C PRO A 131 2.70 -16.07 10.87
N ILE A 132 3.27 -14.95 10.42
CA ILE A 132 3.82 -13.88 11.27
C ILE A 132 3.02 -12.62 10.99
N GLY A 133 2.51 -11.98 12.05
CA GLY A 133 1.61 -10.84 11.90
C GLY A 133 0.29 -11.24 11.25
N VAL A 134 -0.15 -10.46 10.26
CA VAL A 134 -1.25 -10.80 9.35
C VAL A 134 -0.80 -11.82 8.32
N GLU A 135 0.38 -11.59 7.75
CA GLU A 135 1.05 -12.42 6.77
C GLU A 135 2.52 -12.00 6.68
N GLY A 136 3.41 -12.97 6.59
CA GLY A 136 4.82 -12.73 6.31
C GLY A 136 5.28 -13.55 5.11
N TYR A 137 6.39 -13.16 4.51
CA TYR A 137 7.08 -13.95 3.49
C TYR A 137 8.59 -13.97 3.74
N ARG A 138 9.20 -15.03 3.24
CA ARG A 138 10.63 -15.28 3.42
C ARG A 138 11.30 -15.66 2.10
N SER A 139 12.50 -15.15 1.92
CA SER A 139 13.52 -15.59 0.98
C SER A 139 14.87 -15.70 1.69
N LYS A 140 15.93 -16.14 1.01
CA LYS A 140 17.27 -16.23 1.60
C LYS A 140 17.73 -14.84 2.09
N GLY A 141 18.04 -14.73 3.38
CA GLY A 141 18.47 -13.48 4.00
C GLY A 141 17.39 -12.39 4.14
N ILE A 142 16.12 -12.71 3.87
CA ILE A 142 15.02 -11.74 3.94
C ILE A 142 13.82 -12.37 4.65
N LEU A 143 13.20 -11.63 5.55
CA LEU A 143 11.89 -11.92 6.13
C LEU A 143 11.10 -10.62 6.28
N ASN A 144 10.01 -10.49 5.56
CA ASN A 144 9.13 -9.34 5.64
C ASN A 144 7.74 -9.76 6.13
N PHE A 145 7.07 -8.91 6.89
CA PHE A 145 5.71 -9.17 7.36
C PHE A 145 4.92 -7.88 7.55
N VAL A 146 3.61 -7.99 7.54
CA VAL A 146 2.68 -6.91 7.83
C VAL A 146 1.86 -7.23 9.08
N GLN A 147 1.70 -6.24 9.96
CA GLN A 147 0.84 -6.34 11.14
C GLN A 147 0.32 -4.98 11.56
N ASP A 148 -1.00 -4.91 11.76
CA ASP A 148 -1.69 -3.65 12.03
C ASP A 148 -1.34 -2.60 10.95
N HIS A 149 -0.88 -1.41 11.31
CA HIS A 149 -0.45 -0.36 10.39
C HIS A 149 1.06 -0.38 10.10
N TYR A 150 1.77 -1.43 10.52
CA TYR A 150 3.20 -1.59 10.28
C TYR A 150 3.51 -2.57 9.16
N TYR A 151 4.43 -2.19 8.28
CA TYR A 151 5.13 -3.08 7.38
C TYR A 151 6.58 -3.20 7.85
N VAL A 152 7.03 -4.43 8.13
CA VAL A 152 8.36 -4.72 8.67
C VAL A 152 9.18 -5.48 7.65
N LYS A 153 10.40 -5.00 7.40
CA LYS A 153 11.38 -5.64 6.51
C LYS A 153 12.63 -5.96 7.31
N LEU A 154 13.02 -7.23 7.30
CA LEU A 154 14.20 -7.72 7.96
C LEU A 154 15.14 -8.32 6.92
N GLN A 155 16.42 -7.94 6.99
CA GLN A 155 17.48 -8.49 6.15
C GLN A 155 18.62 -8.98 7.04
N ALA A 156 19.26 -10.07 6.64
CA ALA A 156 20.39 -10.62 7.38
C ALA A 156 21.47 -11.10 6.43
N THR A 157 22.74 -10.79 6.76
CA THR A 157 23.92 -11.17 6.03
C THR A 157 25.00 -11.74 6.96
N GLY A 158 25.88 -12.58 6.44
CA GLY A 158 26.95 -13.20 7.21
C GLY A 158 26.64 -14.62 7.71
N ALA A 159 27.49 -15.15 8.55
CA ALA A 159 27.42 -16.54 9.00
C ALA A 159 26.20 -16.77 9.91
N ASN A 160 25.37 -17.76 9.57
CA ASN A 160 24.15 -18.13 10.31
C ASN A 160 23.12 -16.99 10.50
N ALA A 161 23.26 -15.89 9.77
CA ALA A 161 22.43 -14.70 9.89
C ALA A 161 20.94 -14.98 9.66
N ASP A 162 20.62 -15.83 8.69
CA ASP A 162 19.24 -16.20 8.32
C ASP A 162 18.46 -16.81 9.49
N ALA A 163 19.13 -17.47 10.43
CA ALA A 163 18.51 -18.05 11.62
C ALA A 163 18.03 -16.99 12.64
N LEU A 164 18.51 -15.75 12.53
CA LEU A 164 18.12 -14.65 13.42
C LEU A 164 16.79 -14.00 13.00
N LEU A 165 16.36 -14.16 11.74
CA LEU A 165 15.22 -13.46 11.18
C LEU A 165 13.89 -13.90 11.83
N ASP A 166 13.63 -15.20 11.97
CA ASP A 166 12.38 -15.70 12.57
C ASP A 166 12.20 -15.26 14.04
N PRO A 167 13.21 -15.43 14.92
CA PRO A 167 13.09 -14.95 16.30
C PRO A 167 12.88 -13.44 16.37
N LEU A 168 13.60 -12.65 15.57
CA LEU A 168 13.45 -11.19 15.54
C LEU A 168 12.05 -10.80 15.06
N ALA A 169 11.57 -11.38 13.96
CA ALA A 169 10.24 -11.10 13.43
C ALA A 169 9.13 -11.40 14.46
N ARG A 170 9.22 -12.52 15.18
CA ARG A 170 8.28 -12.85 16.26
C ARG A 170 8.33 -11.86 17.40
N THR A 171 9.52 -11.47 17.83
CA THR A 171 9.70 -10.47 18.89
C THR A 171 9.09 -9.13 18.50
N VAL A 172 9.34 -8.67 17.27
CA VAL A 172 8.76 -7.42 16.76
C VAL A 172 7.24 -7.55 16.61
N SER A 173 6.73 -8.65 16.07
CA SER A 173 5.29 -8.94 15.97
C SER A 173 4.57 -8.94 17.32
N GLU A 174 5.17 -9.51 18.35
CA GLU A 174 4.63 -9.50 19.72
C GLU A 174 4.57 -8.08 20.28
N ARG A 175 5.59 -7.28 20.06
CA ARG A 175 5.67 -5.87 20.50
C ARG A 175 4.72 -4.94 19.75
N ILE A 176 4.49 -5.16 18.47
CA ILE A 176 3.46 -4.45 17.72
C ILE A 176 2.09 -4.71 18.37
N GLY A 177 1.82 -5.94 18.82
CA GLY A 177 0.48 -6.29 19.31
C GLY A 177 -0.57 -6.06 18.23
N GLY A 178 -1.67 -5.40 18.55
CA GLY A 178 -2.66 -4.94 17.57
C GLY A 178 -3.29 -6.05 16.72
N ALA A 179 -3.82 -5.68 15.56
CA ALA A 179 -4.58 -6.60 14.73
C ALA A 179 -3.69 -7.51 13.88
N ARG A 180 -3.99 -8.81 13.92
CA ARG A 180 -3.33 -9.87 13.13
C ARG A 180 -4.26 -10.48 12.09
N THR A 181 -5.24 -9.72 11.64
CA THR A 181 -6.20 -10.13 10.61
C THR A 181 -6.09 -9.23 9.38
N ARG A 182 -6.36 -9.77 8.22
CA ARG A 182 -6.43 -8.99 6.97
C ARG A 182 -7.41 -7.83 7.11
N PRO A 183 -7.27 -6.74 6.32
CA PRO A 183 -8.30 -5.70 6.22
C PRO A 183 -9.70 -6.29 6.05
N ALA A 184 -10.68 -5.72 6.74
CA ALA A 184 -12.02 -6.32 6.88
C ALA A 184 -12.67 -6.67 5.53
N LEU A 185 -12.50 -5.82 4.51
CA LEU A 185 -13.10 -6.06 3.22
C LEU A 185 -12.43 -7.25 2.48
N LEU A 186 -11.14 -7.46 2.64
CA LEU A 186 -10.45 -8.64 2.07
C LEU A 186 -10.96 -9.97 2.65
N GLN A 187 -11.43 -9.96 3.91
CA GLN A 187 -12.02 -11.13 4.54
C GLN A 187 -13.43 -11.46 4.01
N LYS A 188 -14.09 -10.50 3.35
CA LYS A 188 -15.41 -10.68 2.72
C LYS A 188 -15.34 -11.22 1.29
N LEU A 189 -14.14 -11.29 0.70
CA LEU A 189 -13.98 -11.86 -0.64
C LEU A 189 -14.20 -13.37 -0.61
N PRO A 190 -15.00 -13.94 -1.53
CA PRO A 190 -15.25 -15.39 -1.58
C PRO A 190 -13.95 -16.18 -1.59
N PRO A 191 -13.81 -17.23 -0.74
CA PRO A 191 -12.58 -18.03 -0.68
C PRO A 191 -12.46 -19.04 -1.85
N GLU A 192 -13.58 -19.48 -2.44
CA GLU A 192 -13.60 -20.45 -3.51
C GLU A 192 -12.91 -19.89 -4.76
N HIS A 193 -12.00 -20.66 -5.34
CA HIS A 193 -11.20 -20.28 -6.51
C HIS A 193 -10.24 -19.10 -6.31
N LYS A 194 -10.19 -18.49 -5.12
CA LYS A 194 -9.25 -17.41 -4.85
C LYS A 194 -7.83 -17.96 -4.79
N VAL A 195 -6.92 -17.37 -5.55
CA VAL A 195 -5.50 -17.70 -5.50
C VAL A 195 -4.94 -17.21 -4.16
N GLU A 196 -4.29 -18.09 -3.41
CA GLU A 196 -3.67 -17.73 -2.14
C GLU A 196 -2.66 -16.59 -2.31
N HIS A 197 -2.61 -15.71 -1.31
CA HIS A 197 -1.69 -14.57 -1.28
C HIS A 197 -1.79 -13.60 -2.48
N SER A 198 -2.91 -13.61 -3.22
CA SER A 198 -3.14 -12.71 -4.37
C SER A 198 -3.92 -11.44 -4.01
N ASP A 199 -4.55 -11.42 -2.85
CA ASP A 199 -5.39 -10.30 -2.41
C ASP A 199 -4.55 -9.09 -2.01
N GLN A 200 -4.99 -7.90 -2.39
CA GLN A 200 -4.29 -6.65 -2.14
C GLN A 200 -5.26 -5.47 -2.00
N TYR A 201 -4.84 -4.44 -1.28
CA TYR A 201 -5.45 -3.13 -1.31
C TYR A 201 -4.66 -2.25 -2.29
N VAL A 202 -5.36 -1.61 -3.21
CA VAL A 202 -4.77 -0.72 -4.23
C VAL A 202 -5.32 0.67 -4.02
N ARG A 203 -4.47 1.57 -3.52
CA ARG A 203 -4.87 2.91 -3.14
C ARG A 203 -5.09 3.83 -4.33
N LYS A 204 -4.34 3.65 -5.42
CA LYS A 204 -4.38 4.49 -6.62
C LYS A 204 -4.35 3.64 -7.88
N ASP A 205 -5.07 4.07 -8.89
CA ASP A 205 -5.10 3.49 -10.24
C ASP A 205 -5.32 1.95 -10.28
N PRO A 206 -6.28 1.37 -9.52
CA PRO A 206 -6.53 -0.06 -9.57
C PRO A 206 -6.88 -0.48 -11.00
N MET A 207 -6.16 -1.48 -11.52
CA MET A 207 -6.28 -1.95 -12.91
C MET A 207 -6.08 -0.85 -13.97
N GLY A 208 -5.34 0.24 -13.63
CA GLY A 208 -5.12 1.38 -14.52
C GLY A 208 -6.22 2.44 -14.49
N HIS A 209 -7.21 2.32 -13.61
CA HIS A 209 -8.37 3.20 -13.57
C HIS A 209 -8.42 4.04 -12.28
N ALA A 210 -7.98 5.29 -12.33
CA ALA A 210 -7.99 6.21 -11.19
C ALA A 210 -9.40 6.37 -10.56
N PHE A 211 -10.45 6.34 -11.36
CA PHE A 211 -11.83 6.49 -10.90
C PHE A 211 -12.35 5.29 -10.08
N LEU A 212 -11.69 4.14 -10.13
CA LEU A 212 -12.00 2.97 -9.29
C LEU A 212 -11.27 2.99 -7.93
N ALA A 213 -10.38 3.94 -7.69
CA ALA A 213 -9.59 4.01 -6.46
C ALA A 213 -10.40 4.58 -5.26
N PRO A 214 -10.11 4.12 -4.01
CA PRO A 214 -9.32 2.92 -3.71
C PRO A 214 -10.11 1.64 -3.99
N ALA A 215 -9.38 0.52 -4.19
CA ALA A 215 -10.01 -0.77 -4.42
C ALA A 215 -9.28 -1.92 -3.73
N TYR A 216 -10.01 -3.00 -3.49
CA TYR A 216 -9.49 -4.29 -3.07
C TYR A 216 -9.55 -5.24 -4.26
N VAL A 217 -8.47 -5.95 -4.52
CA VAL A 217 -8.33 -6.84 -5.69
C VAL A 217 -7.83 -8.20 -5.24
N ALA A 218 -8.34 -9.27 -5.83
CA ALA A 218 -7.80 -10.60 -5.65
C ALA A 218 -7.86 -11.37 -6.97
N THR A 219 -6.89 -12.26 -7.20
CA THR A 219 -6.88 -13.16 -8.35
C THR A 219 -7.69 -14.42 -8.03
N TYR A 220 -8.43 -14.88 -9.01
CA TYR A 220 -9.22 -16.12 -8.97
C TYR A 220 -8.81 -17.01 -10.14
N SER A 221 -8.80 -18.32 -9.92
CA SER A 221 -8.40 -19.31 -10.93
C SER A 221 -9.47 -20.39 -11.09
N TRP A 222 -9.83 -20.64 -12.33
CA TRP A 222 -10.80 -21.69 -12.75
C TRP A 222 -10.11 -22.60 -13.77
N GLY A 223 -9.27 -23.52 -13.25
CA GLY A 223 -8.44 -24.36 -14.10
C GLY A 223 -7.34 -23.56 -14.79
N SER A 224 -7.40 -23.46 -16.11
CA SER A 224 -6.43 -22.69 -16.90
C SER A 224 -6.80 -21.21 -17.06
N GLN A 225 -8.00 -20.80 -16.64
CA GLN A 225 -8.46 -19.42 -16.75
C GLN A 225 -8.23 -18.68 -15.43
N GLU A 226 -7.66 -17.48 -15.51
CA GLU A 226 -7.52 -16.56 -14.38
C GLU A 226 -8.31 -15.28 -14.62
N GLY A 227 -8.87 -14.76 -13.55
CA GLY A 227 -9.54 -13.45 -13.54
C GLY A 227 -9.24 -12.70 -12.25
N LYS A 228 -9.71 -11.44 -12.17
CA LYS A 228 -9.54 -10.60 -10.99
C LYS A 228 -10.86 -10.07 -10.50
N LEU A 229 -11.16 -10.32 -9.24
CA LEU A 229 -12.25 -9.67 -8.53
C LEU A 229 -11.74 -8.34 -7.98
N LEU A 230 -12.47 -7.26 -8.27
CA LEU A 230 -12.20 -5.91 -7.81
C LEU A 230 -13.40 -5.37 -7.03
N VAL A 231 -13.16 -4.81 -5.85
CA VAL A 231 -14.15 -4.09 -5.06
C VAL A 231 -13.66 -2.65 -4.86
N SER A 232 -14.18 -1.72 -5.64
CA SER A 232 -13.92 -0.29 -5.50
C SER A 232 -14.79 0.29 -4.38
N VAL A 233 -14.22 1.14 -3.53
CA VAL A 233 -14.89 1.73 -2.37
C VAL A 233 -15.13 3.21 -2.61
N ALA A 234 -16.38 3.60 -2.87
CA ALA A 234 -16.78 4.98 -3.06
C ALA A 234 -17.22 5.63 -1.74
N ALA A 235 -17.48 6.93 -1.75
CA ALA A 235 -17.99 7.66 -0.60
C ALA A 235 -19.40 7.19 -0.21
N ASP A 236 -20.26 7.02 -1.21
CA ASP A 236 -21.65 6.62 -1.08
C ASP A 236 -22.15 5.85 -2.33
N ALA A 237 -23.43 5.50 -2.36
CA ALA A 237 -24.04 4.78 -3.47
C ALA A 237 -24.09 5.60 -4.77
N ALA A 238 -24.28 6.91 -4.70
CA ALA A 238 -24.30 7.78 -5.87
C ALA A 238 -22.90 7.87 -6.51
N ALA A 239 -21.85 8.00 -5.68
CA ALA A 239 -20.47 7.97 -6.13
C ALA A 239 -20.08 6.60 -6.71
N ALA A 240 -20.58 5.49 -6.14
CA ALA A 240 -20.38 4.15 -6.70
C ALA A 240 -21.02 4.02 -8.07
N LYS A 241 -22.25 4.51 -8.23
CA LYS A 241 -22.94 4.55 -9.53
C LYS A 241 -22.13 5.37 -10.55
N ALA A 242 -21.68 6.56 -10.18
CA ALA A 242 -20.86 7.39 -11.06
C ALA A 242 -19.57 6.68 -11.54
N ARG A 243 -18.90 5.91 -10.65
CA ARG A 243 -17.73 5.09 -11.04
C ARG A 243 -18.11 3.98 -12.02
N LEU A 244 -19.24 3.31 -11.81
CA LEU A 244 -19.74 2.28 -12.73
C LEU A 244 -20.08 2.88 -14.10
N ASP A 245 -20.72 4.06 -14.13
CA ASP A 245 -21.02 4.77 -15.37
C ASP A 245 -19.74 5.17 -16.12
N GLN A 246 -18.66 5.57 -15.39
CA GLN A 246 -17.35 5.83 -16.00
C GLN A 246 -16.71 4.57 -16.57
N LEU A 247 -16.80 3.43 -15.88
CA LEU A 247 -16.34 2.14 -16.40
C LEU A 247 -17.10 1.74 -17.66
N ALA A 248 -18.44 1.87 -17.65
CA ALA A 248 -19.27 1.59 -18.82
C ALA A 248 -18.90 2.48 -20.01
N LYS A 249 -18.67 3.78 -19.77
CA LYS A 249 -18.22 4.73 -20.81
C LYS A 249 -16.86 4.32 -21.35
N HIS A 250 -15.88 4.00 -20.49
CA HIS A 250 -14.55 3.55 -20.91
C HIS A 250 -14.63 2.30 -21.79
N LEU A 251 -15.38 1.27 -21.36
CA LEU A 251 -15.55 0.04 -22.12
C LEU A 251 -16.24 0.27 -23.47
N LYS A 252 -17.23 1.18 -23.55
CA LYS A 252 -17.87 1.57 -24.83
C LYS A 252 -16.92 2.29 -25.77
N GLN A 253 -16.00 3.11 -25.24
CA GLN A 253 -15.01 3.84 -26.04
C GLN A 253 -13.88 2.97 -26.57
N THR A 254 -13.49 1.94 -25.81
CA THR A 254 -12.35 1.07 -26.13
C THR A 254 -12.77 -0.30 -26.70
N GLY A 255 -14.05 -0.61 -26.70
CA GLY A 255 -14.58 -1.90 -27.14
C GLY A 255 -16.11 -1.94 -27.11
N THR A 256 -16.68 -2.84 -26.30
CA THR A 256 -18.15 -3.00 -26.18
C THR A 256 -18.57 -2.97 -24.72
N CYS A 257 -19.77 -2.42 -24.47
CA CYS A 257 -20.43 -2.50 -23.16
C CYS A 257 -21.94 -2.48 -23.35
N ALA A 258 -22.63 -3.39 -22.64
CA ALA A 258 -24.09 -3.50 -22.61
C ALA A 258 -24.59 -3.69 -21.17
N ASP A 259 -25.86 -3.41 -20.95
CA ASP A 259 -26.53 -3.72 -19.70
C ASP A 259 -26.62 -5.24 -19.53
N ALA A 260 -26.46 -5.70 -18.29
CA ALA A 260 -26.48 -7.11 -17.91
C ALA A 260 -27.39 -7.30 -16.69
N LYS A 261 -28.71 -7.31 -16.96
CA LYS A 261 -29.76 -7.39 -15.92
C LYS A 261 -29.66 -8.64 -15.06
N GLU A 262 -29.11 -9.74 -15.60
CA GLU A 262 -28.84 -10.97 -14.88
C GLU A 262 -27.85 -10.80 -13.71
N LEU A 263 -27.03 -9.74 -13.73
CA LEU A 263 -26.11 -9.40 -12.64
C LEU A 263 -26.79 -8.58 -11.54
N GLY A 264 -28.01 -8.12 -11.75
CA GLY A 264 -28.77 -7.23 -10.88
C GLY A 264 -29.01 -5.85 -11.49
N GLU A 265 -29.71 -4.98 -10.77
CA GLU A 265 -30.00 -3.62 -11.23
C GLU A 265 -28.70 -2.84 -11.52
N GLY A 266 -28.63 -2.21 -12.70
CA GLY A 266 -27.47 -1.45 -13.14
C GLY A 266 -26.23 -2.29 -13.47
N GLY A 267 -26.36 -3.63 -13.56
CA GLY A 267 -25.26 -4.49 -13.97
C GLY A 267 -24.84 -4.25 -15.42
N ILE A 268 -23.52 -4.33 -15.67
CA ILE A 268 -22.94 -4.15 -17.00
C ILE A 268 -22.05 -5.33 -17.37
N ARG A 269 -21.92 -5.59 -18.68
CA ARG A 269 -20.97 -6.51 -19.28
C ARG A 269 -20.29 -5.82 -20.45
N GLY A 270 -18.97 -5.89 -20.52
CA GLY A 270 -18.20 -5.30 -21.61
C GLY A 270 -16.90 -6.01 -21.85
N LYS A 271 -16.23 -5.68 -22.92
CA LYS A 271 -14.88 -6.18 -23.24
C LYS A 271 -14.14 -5.20 -24.14
N ASN A 272 -12.82 -5.21 -24.03
CA ASN A 272 -11.91 -4.59 -24.97
C ASN A 272 -10.68 -5.49 -25.21
N SER A 273 -9.87 -5.15 -26.21
CA SER A 273 -8.70 -5.97 -26.61
C SER A 273 -7.52 -5.89 -25.62
N PHE A 274 -7.47 -4.87 -24.75
CA PHE A 274 -6.36 -4.61 -23.84
C PHE A 274 -6.59 -5.20 -22.45
N GLU A 275 -7.82 -5.07 -21.92
CA GLU A 275 -8.16 -5.43 -20.55
C GLU A 275 -8.95 -6.74 -20.46
N GLY A 276 -9.45 -7.23 -21.59
CA GLY A 276 -10.28 -8.41 -21.65
C GLY A 276 -11.75 -8.15 -21.33
N SER A 277 -12.43 -9.14 -20.76
CA SER A 277 -13.86 -9.09 -20.45
C SER A 277 -14.10 -8.57 -19.03
N TRP A 278 -15.15 -7.79 -18.86
CA TRP A 278 -15.59 -7.23 -17.58
C TRP A 278 -17.06 -7.55 -17.35
N ILE A 279 -17.39 -7.92 -16.12
CA ILE A 279 -18.74 -7.83 -15.58
C ILE A 279 -18.69 -7.01 -14.31
N ALA A 280 -19.63 -6.10 -14.10
CA ALA A 280 -19.62 -5.24 -12.93
C ALA A 280 -21.04 -4.81 -12.53
N ARG A 281 -21.20 -4.47 -11.24
CA ARG A 281 -22.40 -3.87 -10.69
C ARG A 281 -22.08 -3.02 -9.46
N THR A 282 -23.02 -2.20 -9.04
CA THR A 282 -22.95 -1.54 -7.73
C THR A 282 -23.58 -2.38 -6.64
N GLN A 283 -23.08 -2.18 -5.39
CA GLN A 283 -23.69 -2.67 -4.16
C GLN A 283 -23.47 -1.65 -3.05
N GLY A 284 -24.51 -0.87 -2.71
CA GLY A 284 -24.35 0.28 -1.82
C GLY A 284 -23.24 1.20 -2.33
N ARG A 285 -22.26 1.49 -1.48
CA ARG A 285 -21.07 2.32 -1.81
C ARG A 285 -19.97 1.60 -2.61
N TYR A 286 -20.19 0.38 -3.03
CA TYR A 286 -19.17 -0.43 -3.71
C TYR A 286 -19.48 -0.57 -5.19
N VAL A 287 -18.44 -0.58 -6.03
CA VAL A 287 -18.46 -1.18 -7.36
C VAL A 287 -17.78 -2.52 -7.27
N VAL A 288 -18.50 -3.59 -7.56
CA VAL A 288 -17.97 -4.97 -7.62
C VAL A 288 -17.80 -5.33 -9.07
N ALA A 289 -16.58 -5.66 -9.47
CA ALA A 289 -16.26 -6.03 -10.84
C ALA A 289 -15.45 -7.32 -10.88
N LEU A 290 -15.67 -8.14 -11.91
CA LEU A 290 -14.85 -9.31 -12.21
C LEU A 290 -14.30 -9.16 -13.62
N ILE A 291 -12.97 -9.17 -13.72
CA ILE A 291 -12.21 -9.07 -14.95
C ILE A 291 -11.86 -10.48 -15.42
N ASN A 292 -12.03 -10.77 -16.69
CA ASN A 292 -11.89 -12.09 -17.29
C ASN A 292 -12.70 -13.17 -16.53
N PRO A 293 -14.03 -12.93 -16.35
CA PRO A 293 -14.89 -13.88 -15.64
C PRO A 293 -14.95 -15.23 -16.37
N PRO A 294 -15.11 -16.35 -15.62
CA PRO A 294 -15.57 -17.58 -16.23
C PRO A 294 -17.02 -17.44 -16.76
N GLU A 295 -17.51 -18.42 -17.47
CA GLU A 295 -18.87 -18.40 -18.05
C GLU A 295 -19.94 -18.13 -16.98
N ASP A 296 -19.79 -18.70 -15.79
CA ASP A 296 -20.67 -18.56 -14.63
C ASP A 296 -20.24 -17.45 -13.62
N GLY A 297 -19.30 -16.60 -14.01
CA GLY A 297 -18.69 -15.57 -13.13
C GLY A 297 -19.69 -14.66 -12.41
N GLY A 298 -20.93 -14.59 -12.87
CA GLY A 298 -22.00 -13.87 -12.19
C GLY A 298 -22.28 -14.36 -10.76
N GLY A 299 -22.00 -15.62 -10.45
CA GLY A 299 -22.13 -16.20 -9.12
C GLY A 299 -21.20 -15.54 -8.10
N ILE A 300 -19.90 -15.46 -8.41
CA ILE A 300 -18.90 -14.81 -7.53
C ILE A 300 -19.21 -13.34 -7.32
N LEU A 301 -19.65 -12.62 -8.36
CA LEU A 301 -20.04 -11.23 -8.27
C LEU A 301 -21.22 -11.06 -7.29
N LYS A 302 -22.24 -11.91 -7.37
CA LYS A 302 -23.42 -11.91 -6.47
C LYS A 302 -23.02 -12.26 -5.03
N MET A 303 -22.22 -13.31 -4.82
CA MET A 303 -21.73 -13.68 -3.49
C MET A 303 -20.96 -12.53 -2.83
N THR A 304 -20.06 -11.89 -3.57
CA THR A 304 -19.33 -10.72 -3.09
C THR A 304 -20.27 -9.59 -2.72
N ALA A 305 -21.21 -9.25 -3.60
CA ALA A 305 -22.19 -8.20 -3.34
C ALA A 305 -23.02 -8.48 -2.07
N THR A 306 -23.44 -9.72 -1.84
CA THR A 306 -24.15 -10.14 -0.64
C THR A 306 -23.29 -10.02 0.61
N ALA A 307 -22.03 -10.44 0.58
CA ALA A 307 -21.10 -10.33 1.70
C ALA A 307 -20.82 -8.86 2.10
N LEU A 308 -20.94 -7.92 1.16
CA LEU A 308 -20.75 -6.50 1.41
C LEU A 308 -21.97 -5.80 2.05
N GLN A 309 -23.11 -6.48 2.15
CA GLN A 309 -24.32 -5.98 2.85
C GLN A 309 -24.28 -6.20 4.36
N GLN A 310 -23.48 -7.17 4.81
CA GLN A 310 -23.27 -7.53 6.21
C GLN A 310 -22.17 -6.64 6.84
#